data_c3d6c2b96d5ebc3e3e5a76653676b870
#
_entry.id   c3d6c2b96d5ebc3e3e5a76653676b870
#
_cell.length_a   1.000
_cell.length_b   1.000
_cell.length_c   1.000
_cell.angle_alpha   90.00
_cell.angle_beta   90.00
_cell.angle_gamma   90.00
#
_symmetry.space_group_name_H-M   'P 1'
#
loop_
_entity.id
_entity.type
_entity.pdbx_description
1 polymer ?
#
loop_
_entity_poly.entity_id
_entity_poly.type
_entity_poly.pdbx_seq_one_letter_code
_entity_poly.pdbx_strand_id
1 'polypeptide(L)'
;VNQAHPNSERGDARSSTVIIAAAGILLITMGVRQCMGLFVEPIIASTGVGIAAISFALAIGQLAWGAAQPVFGAIADHYGSYRVLILGGVMLAAGAALASGSRGELGLLVSLGLLVPAGAAAGSFAVLIGGTSRNLPAHRRSFASGLINAGGSMGQFLFAPFAQFLIGGAGWMVAMLALAASGLVTVPMAWLFRDRRDPSAAPVSEGGLAPRAAPVEASMSLREQLGIALRDPSYLCLNAGFFTCGFHIAFLVTHWPGDLKLCGLAPTVAANSLALVGVFNVAGSLGIGWLGGRYRMKYLLAFLYASRAAVVVCYLLMPKTALNVYIVAASLGVSWLATVPPTAGIVGKLFGTRYLTTLFGLTLLSHQIGGFLGAWLGGVAMAQLGSYQWVWYADIVLALLAAVVNLPIREAMPVRMVSRPAPA
;
A
#
# COMPACT_ATOMS: atom_id res chain seq x y z
N VAL A 1 -22.94 -16.61 38.57
CA VAL A 1 -21.77 -17.34 38.04
C VAL A 1 -22.03 -17.58 36.56
N ASN A 2 -21.46 -16.73 35.68
CA ASN A 2 -21.58 -16.84 34.23
C ASN A 2 -20.68 -18.00 33.77
N GLN A 3 -21.27 -19.15 33.48
CA GLN A 3 -20.57 -20.22 32.78
C GLN A 3 -20.38 -19.78 31.31
N ALA A 4 -19.17 -19.29 30.97
CA ALA A 4 -18.78 -19.08 29.61
C ALA A 4 -18.81 -20.42 28.87
N HIS A 5 -19.64 -20.53 27.83
CA HIS A 5 -19.76 -21.75 27.04
C HIS A 5 -18.40 -22.05 26.36
N PRO A 6 -17.84 -23.27 26.44
CA PRO A 6 -16.55 -23.64 25.85
C PRO A 6 -16.47 -23.43 24.34
N ASN A 7 -17.59 -23.28 23.64
CA ASN A 7 -17.66 -22.95 22.21
C ASN A 7 -17.35 -21.46 21.90
N SER A 8 -17.57 -20.52 22.86
CA SER A 8 -17.25 -19.11 22.68
C SER A 8 -15.73 -18.87 22.75
N GLU A 9 -15.03 -19.53 23.65
CA GLU A 9 -13.58 -19.40 23.79
C GLU A 9 -12.82 -19.98 22.57
N ARG A 10 -13.27 -21.10 22.01
CA ARG A 10 -12.70 -21.67 20.78
C ARG A 10 -12.94 -20.79 19.57
N GLY A 11 -14.09 -20.14 19.46
CA GLY A 11 -14.40 -19.16 18.41
C GLY A 11 -13.51 -17.92 18.51
N ASP A 12 -13.27 -17.43 19.71
CA ASP A 12 -12.43 -16.26 19.98
C ASP A 12 -10.94 -16.52 19.71
N ALA A 13 -10.42 -17.67 20.11
CA ALA A 13 -9.04 -18.09 19.84
C ALA A 13 -8.78 -18.22 18.34
N ARG A 14 -9.71 -18.83 17.59
CA ARG A 14 -9.60 -18.96 16.13
C ARG A 14 -9.62 -17.59 15.42
N SER A 15 -10.52 -16.72 15.85
CA SER A 15 -10.62 -15.35 15.32
C SER A 15 -9.30 -14.58 15.49
N SER A 16 -8.68 -14.66 16.66
CA SER A 16 -7.39 -14.03 16.94
C SER A 16 -6.26 -14.62 16.09
N THR A 17 -6.23 -15.94 15.89
CA THR A 17 -5.24 -16.62 15.05
C THR A 17 -5.34 -16.18 13.59
N VAL A 18 -6.54 -16.04 13.03
CA VAL A 18 -6.75 -15.55 11.65
C VAL A 18 -6.30 -14.09 11.50
N ILE A 19 -6.57 -13.24 12.50
CA ILE A 19 -6.11 -11.83 12.47
C ILE A 19 -4.58 -11.76 12.49
N ILE A 20 -3.92 -12.54 13.34
CA ILE A 20 -2.44 -12.59 13.44
C ILE A 20 -1.85 -13.11 12.12
N ALA A 21 -2.45 -14.16 11.55
CA ALA A 21 -2.02 -14.66 10.24
C ALA A 21 -2.19 -13.62 9.13
N ALA A 22 -3.31 -12.88 9.10
CA ALA A 22 -3.53 -11.79 8.17
C ALA A 22 -2.47 -10.68 8.32
N ALA A 23 -2.21 -10.25 9.55
CA ALA A 23 -1.18 -9.26 9.84
C ALA A 23 0.22 -9.75 9.42
N GLY A 24 0.52 -11.03 9.67
CA GLY A 24 1.79 -11.65 9.26
C GLY A 24 1.95 -11.78 7.75
N ILE A 25 0.89 -12.14 7.02
CA ILE A 25 0.91 -12.17 5.54
C ILE A 25 1.16 -10.76 5.00
N LEU A 26 0.46 -9.74 5.50
CA LEU A 26 0.66 -8.36 5.06
C LEU A 26 2.05 -7.84 5.43
N LEU A 27 2.57 -8.21 6.60
CA LEU A 27 3.94 -7.91 7.02
C LEU A 27 4.95 -8.42 6.01
N ILE A 28 4.84 -9.67 5.58
CA ILE A 28 5.77 -10.28 4.62
C ILE A 28 5.62 -9.64 3.25
N THR A 29 4.40 -9.54 2.72
CA THR A 29 4.16 -9.05 1.35
C THR A 29 4.56 -7.57 1.19
N MET A 30 4.23 -6.73 2.18
CA MET A 30 4.65 -5.32 2.19
C MET A 30 6.14 -5.17 2.49
N GLY A 31 6.68 -5.98 3.41
CA GLY A 31 8.10 -5.97 3.74
C GLY A 31 8.98 -6.28 2.53
N VAL A 32 8.69 -7.36 1.82
CA VAL A 32 9.40 -7.73 0.59
C VAL A 32 9.31 -6.60 -0.44
N ARG A 33 8.12 -6.06 -0.66
CA ARG A 33 7.93 -5.00 -1.66
C ARG A 33 8.66 -3.70 -1.32
N GLN A 34 8.65 -3.29 -0.07
CA GLN A 34 9.19 -2.00 0.39
C GLN A 34 10.72 -1.99 0.53
N CYS A 35 11.40 -3.13 0.47
CA CYS A 35 12.86 -3.18 0.51
C CYS A 35 13.52 -3.34 -0.88
N MET A 36 12.75 -3.39 -1.98
CA MET A 36 13.30 -3.63 -3.31
C MET A 36 14.32 -2.59 -3.79
N GLY A 37 14.23 -1.35 -3.35
CA GLY A 37 15.21 -0.31 -3.67
C GLY A 37 16.63 -0.61 -3.17
N LEU A 38 16.78 -1.41 -2.10
CA LEU A 38 18.09 -1.81 -1.58
C LEU A 38 18.83 -2.78 -2.52
N PHE A 39 18.11 -3.43 -3.43
CA PHE A 39 18.66 -4.40 -4.39
C PHE A 39 19.12 -3.75 -5.71
N VAL A 40 18.71 -2.53 -6.00
CA VAL A 40 19.00 -1.86 -7.29
C VAL A 40 20.51 -1.83 -7.55
N GLU A 41 21.29 -1.28 -6.64
CA GLU A 41 22.73 -1.16 -6.78
C GLU A 41 23.47 -2.51 -6.83
N PRO A 42 23.19 -3.48 -5.93
CA PRO A 42 23.80 -4.80 -6.00
C PRO A 42 23.50 -5.57 -7.30
N ILE A 43 22.29 -5.42 -7.84
CA ILE A 43 21.91 -6.03 -9.13
C ILE A 43 22.72 -5.39 -10.26
N ILE A 44 22.79 -4.07 -10.34
CA ILE A 44 23.60 -3.34 -11.35
C ILE A 44 25.04 -3.81 -11.30
N ALA A 45 25.64 -3.80 -10.12
CA ALA A 45 27.06 -4.16 -9.94
C ALA A 45 27.37 -5.60 -10.37
N SER A 46 26.41 -6.54 -10.22
CA SER A 46 26.65 -7.96 -10.51
C SER A 46 26.22 -8.39 -11.90
N THR A 47 25.21 -7.74 -12.50
CA THR A 47 24.61 -8.16 -13.79
C THR A 47 25.00 -7.23 -14.93
N GLY A 48 25.43 -5.99 -14.67
CA GLY A 48 25.66 -4.96 -15.68
C GLY A 48 24.39 -4.37 -16.29
N VAL A 49 23.21 -4.78 -15.82
CA VAL A 49 21.93 -4.22 -16.29
C VAL A 49 21.82 -2.76 -15.87
N GLY A 50 21.47 -1.89 -16.81
CA GLY A 50 21.39 -0.45 -16.55
C GLY A 50 20.31 -0.06 -15.52
N ILE A 51 20.58 1.03 -14.78
CA ILE A 51 19.64 1.54 -13.76
C ILE A 51 18.26 1.86 -14.35
N ALA A 52 18.21 2.36 -15.59
CA ALA A 52 16.95 2.69 -16.26
C ALA A 52 16.06 1.43 -16.46
N ALA A 53 16.66 0.28 -16.84
CA ALA A 53 15.93 -0.96 -17.05
C ALA A 53 15.41 -1.55 -15.72
N ILE A 54 16.21 -1.54 -14.65
CA ILE A 54 15.79 -2.00 -13.33
C ILE A 54 14.69 -1.10 -12.79
N SER A 55 14.85 0.21 -12.92
CA SER A 55 13.85 1.19 -12.49
C SER A 55 12.54 1.05 -13.26
N PHE A 56 12.62 0.74 -14.57
CA PHE A 56 11.44 0.43 -15.38
C PHE A 56 10.75 -0.85 -14.90
N ALA A 57 11.49 -1.90 -14.58
CA ALA A 57 10.93 -3.12 -14.01
C ALA A 57 10.18 -2.85 -12.69
N LEU A 58 10.79 -2.09 -11.78
CA LEU A 58 10.16 -1.70 -10.51
C LEU A 58 8.96 -0.76 -10.72
N ALA A 59 9.00 0.10 -11.73
CA ALA A 59 7.90 0.97 -12.13
C ALA A 59 6.70 0.15 -12.65
N ILE A 60 6.94 -0.80 -13.55
CA ILE A 60 5.90 -1.77 -13.99
C ILE A 60 5.33 -2.50 -12.77
N GLY A 61 6.17 -2.80 -11.78
CA GLY A 61 5.74 -3.41 -10.52
C GLY A 61 4.71 -2.59 -9.76
N GLN A 62 4.75 -1.25 -9.81
CA GLN A 62 3.72 -0.41 -9.19
C GLN A 62 2.37 -0.62 -9.89
N LEU A 63 2.35 -0.58 -11.23
CA LEU A 63 1.12 -0.80 -12.00
C LEU A 63 0.59 -2.23 -11.83
N ALA A 64 1.46 -3.23 -11.91
CA ALA A 64 1.10 -4.63 -11.71
C ALA A 64 0.48 -4.87 -10.33
N TRP A 65 1.07 -4.31 -9.28
CA TRP A 65 0.52 -4.38 -7.92
C TRP A 65 -0.86 -3.71 -7.82
N GLY A 66 -1.03 -2.53 -8.41
CA GLY A 66 -2.30 -1.82 -8.41
C GLY A 66 -3.39 -2.54 -9.19
N ALA A 67 -3.08 -3.00 -10.42
CA ALA A 67 -4.02 -3.67 -11.29
C ALA A 67 -4.41 -5.09 -10.80
N ALA A 68 -3.49 -5.79 -10.16
CA ALA A 68 -3.73 -7.13 -9.66
C ALA A 68 -4.65 -7.18 -8.42
N GLN A 69 -4.70 -6.12 -7.61
CA GLN A 69 -5.51 -6.09 -6.39
C GLN A 69 -7.02 -6.31 -6.64
N PRO A 70 -7.69 -5.58 -7.54
CA PRO A 70 -9.11 -5.82 -7.83
C PRO A 70 -9.35 -7.19 -8.45
N VAL A 71 -8.42 -7.69 -9.28
CA VAL A 71 -8.52 -9.02 -9.89
C VAL A 71 -8.46 -10.10 -8.82
N PHE A 72 -7.46 -10.06 -7.94
CA PHE A 72 -7.36 -11.02 -6.84
C PHE A 72 -8.46 -10.86 -5.80
N GLY A 73 -8.95 -9.64 -5.57
CA GLY A 73 -10.13 -9.40 -4.75
C GLY A 73 -11.36 -10.12 -5.29
N ALA A 74 -11.67 -9.96 -6.57
CA ALA A 74 -12.79 -10.64 -7.24
C ALA A 74 -12.64 -12.17 -7.22
N ILE A 75 -11.42 -12.69 -7.47
CA ILE A 75 -11.14 -14.13 -7.38
C ILE A 75 -11.32 -14.63 -5.94
N ALA A 76 -10.88 -13.86 -4.94
CA ALA A 76 -11.05 -14.21 -3.53
C ALA A 76 -12.52 -14.23 -3.09
N ASP A 77 -13.33 -13.33 -3.63
CA ASP A 77 -14.76 -13.30 -3.35
C ASP A 77 -15.50 -14.50 -3.95
N HIS A 78 -15.08 -14.96 -5.12
CA HIS A 78 -15.71 -16.07 -5.82
C HIS A 78 -15.19 -17.45 -5.39
N TYR A 79 -13.86 -17.61 -5.28
CA TYR A 79 -13.21 -18.90 -5.03
C TYR A 79 -12.65 -19.08 -3.61
N GLY A 80 -12.78 -18.05 -2.76
CA GLY A 80 -12.27 -18.04 -1.38
C GLY A 80 -10.85 -17.47 -1.26
N SER A 81 -10.64 -16.69 -0.19
CA SER A 81 -9.40 -15.94 0.03
C SER A 81 -8.18 -16.85 0.18
N TYR A 82 -8.31 -18.06 0.76
CA TYR A 82 -7.17 -18.94 1.02
C TYR A 82 -6.42 -19.36 -0.27
N ARG A 83 -7.15 -19.62 -1.37
CA ARG A 83 -6.54 -20.00 -2.65
C ARG A 83 -5.74 -18.86 -3.26
N VAL A 84 -6.28 -17.65 -3.18
CA VAL A 84 -5.61 -16.43 -3.67
C VAL A 84 -4.36 -16.15 -2.86
N LEU A 85 -4.42 -16.29 -1.53
CA LEU A 85 -3.27 -16.09 -0.65
C LEU A 85 -2.16 -17.11 -0.89
N ILE A 86 -2.51 -18.40 -1.12
CA ILE A 86 -1.53 -19.42 -1.49
C ILE A 86 -0.87 -19.08 -2.83
N LEU A 87 -1.67 -18.77 -3.86
CA LEU A 87 -1.16 -18.36 -5.17
C LEU A 87 -0.23 -17.16 -5.04
N GLY A 88 -0.63 -16.15 -4.25
CA GLY A 88 0.16 -14.95 -3.99
C GLY A 88 1.51 -15.26 -3.33
N GLY A 89 1.52 -16.11 -2.31
CA GLY A 89 2.75 -16.53 -1.64
C GLY A 89 3.71 -17.28 -2.59
N VAL A 90 3.17 -18.18 -3.42
CA VAL A 90 3.95 -18.91 -4.43
C VAL A 90 4.48 -17.95 -5.51
N MET A 91 3.65 -17.01 -6.01
CA MET A 91 4.09 -16.02 -7.01
C MET A 91 5.18 -15.10 -6.45
N LEU A 92 5.03 -14.64 -5.20
CA LEU A 92 6.03 -13.81 -4.52
C LEU A 92 7.35 -14.55 -4.38
N ALA A 93 7.29 -15.82 -3.94
CA ALA A 93 8.47 -16.66 -3.79
C ALA A 93 9.14 -16.99 -5.13
N ALA A 94 8.35 -17.39 -6.14
CA ALA A 94 8.85 -17.67 -7.47
C ALA A 94 9.49 -16.42 -8.13
N GLY A 95 8.87 -15.26 -7.97
CA GLY A 95 9.39 -13.99 -8.47
C GLY A 95 10.71 -13.62 -7.82
N ALA A 96 10.82 -13.69 -6.50
CA ALA A 96 12.06 -13.40 -5.78
C ALA A 96 13.17 -14.43 -6.11
N ALA A 97 12.83 -15.73 -6.21
CA ALA A 97 13.78 -16.76 -6.62
C ALA A 97 14.25 -16.57 -8.07
N LEU A 98 13.34 -16.25 -9.00
CA LEU A 98 13.69 -15.96 -10.39
C LEU A 98 14.59 -14.71 -10.48
N ALA A 99 14.32 -13.67 -9.69
CA ALA A 99 15.15 -12.47 -9.66
C ALA A 99 16.59 -12.80 -9.27
N SER A 100 16.82 -13.69 -8.29
CA SER A 100 18.17 -14.08 -7.84
C SER A 100 19.02 -14.74 -8.93
N GLY A 101 18.37 -15.45 -9.88
CA GLY A 101 19.01 -16.11 -11.02
C GLY A 101 19.06 -15.26 -12.31
N SER A 102 18.34 -14.13 -12.35
CA SER A 102 18.19 -13.32 -13.55
C SER A 102 19.46 -12.49 -13.83
N ARG A 103 19.94 -12.57 -15.09
CA ARG A 103 21.12 -11.82 -15.56
C ARG A 103 20.79 -10.77 -16.61
N GLY A 104 19.56 -10.71 -17.09
CA GLY A 104 19.11 -9.82 -18.15
C GLY A 104 17.83 -9.05 -17.78
N GLU A 105 17.56 -8.00 -18.54
CA GLU A 105 16.44 -7.08 -18.33
C GLU A 105 15.08 -7.79 -18.31
N LEU A 106 14.84 -8.71 -19.25
CA LEU A 106 13.56 -9.44 -19.33
C LEU A 106 13.31 -10.29 -18.09
N GLY A 107 14.33 -10.98 -17.57
CA GLY A 107 14.22 -11.78 -16.36
C GLY A 107 13.88 -10.92 -15.14
N LEU A 108 14.51 -9.76 -15.02
CA LEU A 108 14.23 -8.78 -13.96
C LEU A 108 12.85 -8.15 -14.13
N LEU A 109 12.42 -7.84 -15.36
CA LEU A 109 11.09 -7.32 -15.62
C LEU A 109 10.00 -8.35 -15.23
N VAL A 110 10.15 -9.60 -15.60
CA VAL A 110 9.18 -10.65 -15.26
C VAL A 110 9.17 -10.91 -13.76
N SER A 111 10.33 -10.98 -13.13
CA SER A 111 10.44 -11.27 -11.70
C SER A 111 10.02 -10.10 -10.82
N LEU A 112 10.70 -8.95 -10.93
CA LEU A 112 10.49 -7.77 -10.09
C LEU A 112 9.33 -6.89 -10.56
N GLY A 113 9.06 -6.88 -11.88
CA GLY A 113 7.98 -6.09 -12.45
C GLY A 113 6.62 -6.77 -12.44
N LEU A 114 6.55 -8.10 -12.49
CA LEU A 114 5.27 -8.81 -12.58
C LEU A 114 5.03 -9.77 -11.42
N LEU A 115 5.90 -10.78 -11.22
CA LEU A 115 5.63 -11.87 -10.26
C LEU A 115 5.64 -11.41 -8.80
N VAL A 116 6.69 -10.70 -8.37
CA VAL A 116 6.78 -10.19 -7.00
C VAL A 116 5.63 -9.24 -6.67
N PRO A 117 5.34 -8.20 -7.48
CA PRO A 117 4.25 -7.28 -7.17
C PRO A 117 2.86 -7.93 -7.29
N ALA A 118 2.61 -8.82 -8.26
CA ALA A 118 1.35 -9.53 -8.36
C ALA A 118 1.15 -10.49 -7.16
N GLY A 119 2.20 -11.20 -6.74
CA GLY A 119 2.17 -12.02 -5.53
C GLY A 119 1.87 -11.20 -4.26
N ALA A 120 2.50 -10.04 -4.13
CA ALA A 120 2.21 -9.11 -3.03
C ALA A 120 0.77 -8.55 -3.09
N ALA A 121 0.22 -8.32 -4.29
CA ALA A 121 -1.16 -7.86 -4.48
C ALA A 121 -2.20 -8.90 -4.04
N ALA A 122 -1.93 -10.18 -4.29
CA ALA A 122 -2.78 -11.28 -3.82
C ALA A 122 -2.82 -11.35 -2.27
N GLY A 123 -1.71 -10.99 -1.60
CA GLY A 123 -1.65 -10.82 -0.14
C GLY A 123 -1.93 -9.39 0.34
N SER A 124 -2.70 -8.59 -0.41
CA SER A 124 -3.00 -7.20 -0.09
C SER A 124 -3.99 -7.06 1.07
N PHE A 125 -4.01 -5.85 1.64
CA PHE A 125 -4.95 -5.49 2.70
C PHE A 125 -6.41 -5.82 2.35
N ALA A 126 -6.84 -5.55 1.11
CA ALA A 126 -8.22 -5.79 0.67
C ALA A 126 -8.60 -7.28 0.73
N VAL A 127 -7.75 -8.18 0.20
CA VAL A 127 -7.98 -9.63 0.23
C VAL A 127 -7.97 -10.17 1.66
N LEU A 128 -7.04 -9.67 2.48
CA LEU A 128 -6.91 -10.10 3.89
C LEU A 128 -8.10 -9.66 4.74
N ILE A 129 -8.55 -8.40 4.59
CA ILE A 129 -9.74 -7.91 5.31
C ILE A 129 -10.99 -8.63 4.84
N GLY A 130 -11.17 -8.83 3.53
CA GLY A 130 -12.30 -9.59 2.99
C GLY A 130 -12.37 -11.02 3.56
N GLY A 131 -11.23 -11.73 3.57
CA GLY A 131 -11.15 -13.08 4.14
C GLY A 131 -11.33 -13.13 5.66
N THR A 132 -10.80 -12.13 6.38
CA THR A 132 -10.88 -12.08 7.84
C THR A 132 -12.28 -11.69 8.30
N SER A 133 -12.93 -10.72 7.66
CA SER A 133 -14.23 -10.19 8.07
C SER A 133 -15.36 -11.23 7.99
N ARG A 134 -15.23 -12.25 7.13
CA ARG A 134 -16.17 -13.38 7.04
C ARG A 134 -16.15 -14.25 8.30
N ASN A 135 -15.03 -14.27 9.02
CA ASN A 135 -14.80 -15.11 10.20
C ASN A 135 -14.90 -14.32 11.52
N LEU A 136 -15.25 -13.01 11.47
CA LEU A 136 -15.22 -12.13 12.63
C LEU A 136 -16.58 -11.50 12.92
N PRO A 137 -16.98 -11.44 14.21
CA PRO A 137 -18.13 -10.64 14.64
C PRO A 137 -17.90 -9.16 14.35
N ALA A 138 -18.98 -8.41 14.08
CA ALA A 138 -18.93 -7.03 13.61
C ALA A 138 -18.10 -6.09 14.49
N HIS A 139 -18.18 -6.24 15.82
CA HIS A 139 -17.46 -5.40 16.79
C HIS A 139 -15.91 -5.57 16.74
N ARG A 140 -15.41 -6.71 16.24
CA ARG A 140 -13.95 -6.97 16.11
C ARG A 140 -13.36 -6.59 14.76
N ARG A 141 -14.19 -6.31 13.75
CA ARG A 141 -13.71 -6.03 12.37
C ARG A 141 -12.82 -4.79 12.30
N SER A 142 -13.18 -3.72 13.02
CA SER A 142 -12.38 -2.49 13.06
C SER A 142 -11.01 -2.72 13.69
N PHE A 143 -10.95 -3.44 14.82
CA PHE A 143 -9.70 -3.79 15.48
C PHE A 143 -8.82 -4.66 14.57
N ALA A 144 -9.40 -5.68 13.93
CA ALA A 144 -8.69 -6.55 13.00
C ALA A 144 -8.10 -5.76 11.83
N SER A 145 -8.87 -4.83 11.24
CA SER A 145 -8.42 -3.95 10.18
C SER A 145 -7.20 -3.11 10.60
N GLY A 146 -7.25 -2.53 11.81
CA GLY A 146 -6.13 -1.76 12.37
C GLY A 146 -4.86 -2.62 12.56
N LEU A 147 -5.00 -3.81 13.13
CA LEU A 147 -3.88 -4.70 13.40
C LEU A 147 -3.26 -5.25 12.10
N ILE A 148 -4.09 -5.61 11.12
CA ILE A 148 -3.60 -6.05 9.80
C ILE A 148 -2.82 -4.93 9.12
N ASN A 149 -3.35 -3.71 9.13
CA ASN A 149 -2.65 -2.55 8.53
C ASN A 149 -1.32 -2.24 9.24
N ALA A 150 -1.28 -2.35 10.56
CA ALA A 150 -0.04 -2.20 11.34
C ALA A 150 1.00 -3.26 10.94
N GLY A 151 0.56 -4.49 10.61
CA GLY A 151 1.42 -5.55 10.07
C GLY A 151 2.17 -5.10 8.81
N GLY A 152 1.49 -4.43 7.87
CA GLY A 152 2.13 -3.91 6.65
C GLY A 152 3.26 -2.91 6.92
N SER A 153 3.05 -1.97 7.84
CA SER A 153 4.07 -1.00 8.24
C SER A 153 5.23 -1.66 9.01
N MET A 154 4.91 -2.64 9.85
CA MET A 154 5.91 -3.43 10.56
C MET A 154 6.76 -4.26 9.59
N GLY A 155 6.19 -4.68 8.45
CA GLY A 155 6.92 -5.34 7.38
C GLY A 155 8.06 -4.46 6.85
N GLN A 156 7.79 -3.19 6.54
CA GLN A 156 8.83 -2.25 6.10
C GLN A 156 9.91 -2.06 7.16
N PHE A 157 9.52 -1.94 8.43
CA PHE A 157 10.45 -1.79 9.55
C PHE A 157 11.41 -2.98 9.68
N LEU A 158 10.91 -4.22 9.56
CA LEU A 158 11.70 -5.41 9.78
C LEU A 158 12.50 -5.83 8.54
N PHE A 159 11.88 -5.79 7.36
CA PHE A 159 12.48 -6.34 6.15
C PHE A 159 13.60 -5.50 5.57
N ALA A 160 13.58 -4.17 5.72
CA ALA A 160 14.64 -3.34 5.16
C ALA A 160 15.99 -3.58 5.85
N PRO A 161 16.14 -3.55 7.20
CA PRO A 161 17.39 -3.91 7.86
C PRO A 161 17.76 -5.38 7.66
N PHE A 162 16.79 -6.30 7.65
CA PHE A 162 17.02 -7.72 7.43
C PHE A 162 17.60 -7.98 6.02
N ALA A 163 17.00 -7.40 4.98
CA ALA A 163 17.50 -7.50 3.63
C ALA A 163 18.92 -6.92 3.50
N GLN A 164 19.15 -5.74 4.09
CA GLN A 164 20.47 -5.10 4.05
C GLN A 164 21.54 -5.93 4.78
N PHE A 165 21.19 -6.53 5.92
CA PHE A 165 22.10 -7.44 6.66
C PHE A 165 22.50 -8.63 5.77
N LEU A 166 21.55 -9.25 5.09
CA LEU A 166 21.83 -10.38 4.20
C LEU A 166 22.60 -9.94 2.94
N ILE A 167 22.28 -8.80 2.35
CA ILE A 167 23.01 -8.25 1.20
C ILE A 167 24.47 -8.04 1.56
N GLY A 168 24.75 -7.44 2.74
CA GLY A 168 26.12 -7.18 3.20
C GLY A 168 26.91 -8.42 3.59
N GLY A 169 26.26 -9.43 4.16
CA GLY A 169 26.94 -10.63 4.69
C GLY A 169 27.03 -11.80 3.69
N ALA A 170 26.00 -12.01 2.88
CA ALA A 170 25.87 -13.17 2.00
C ALA A 170 25.60 -12.81 0.53
N GLY A 171 25.46 -11.53 0.21
CA GLY A 171 25.16 -11.02 -1.12
C GLY A 171 23.67 -10.98 -1.45
N TRP A 172 23.35 -10.20 -2.48
CA TRP A 172 21.96 -9.89 -2.85
C TRP A 172 21.16 -11.11 -3.35
N MET A 173 21.82 -12.08 -3.97
CA MET A 173 21.17 -13.33 -4.44
C MET A 173 20.64 -14.14 -3.26
N VAL A 174 21.45 -14.31 -2.23
CA VAL A 174 21.04 -15.02 -1.00
C VAL A 174 19.94 -14.24 -0.28
N ALA A 175 20.05 -12.92 -0.22
CA ALA A 175 19.00 -12.06 0.34
C ALA A 175 17.67 -12.24 -0.43
N MET A 176 17.69 -12.29 -1.78
CA MET A 176 16.48 -12.55 -2.60
C MET A 176 15.90 -13.94 -2.33
N LEU A 177 16.74 -14.97 -2.18
CA LEU A 177 16.27 -16.33 -1.83
C LEU A 177 15.66 -16.37 -0.42
N ALA A 178 16.19 -15.61 0.53
CA ALA A 178 15.60 -15.47 1.86
C ALA A 178 14.23 -14.77 1.79
N LEU A 179 14.09 -13.74 0.95
CA LEU A 179 12.78 -13.12 0.67
C LEU A 179 11.82 -14.09 -0.01
N ALA A 180 12.30 -14.93 -0.93
CA ALA A 180 11.50 -16.01 -1.54
C ALA A 180 11.02 -17.01 -0.47
N ALA A 181 11.89 -17.44 0.42
CA ALA A 181 11.53 -18.31 1.54
C ALA A 181 10.49 -17.66 2.46
N SER A 182 10.63 -16.35 2.76
CA SER A 182 9.61 -15.62 3.53
C SER A 182 8.25 -15.60 2.82
N GLY A 183 8.23 -15.47 1.49
CA GLY A 183 7.02 -15.59 0.67
C GLY A 183 6.34 -16.95 0.84
N LEU A 184 7.10 -18.04 0.91
CA LEU A 184 6.55 -19.39 1.16
C LEU A 184 5.96 -19.55 2.57
N VAL A 185 6.44 -18.81 3.57
CA VAL A 185 5.86 -18.80 4.92
C VAL A 185 4.39 -18.33 4.91
N THR A 186 4.00 -17.50 3.94
CA THR A 186 2.61 -17.07 3.81
C THR A 186 1.66 -18.22 3.43
N VAL A 187 2.17 -19.29 2.79
CA VAL A 187 1.37 -20.43 2.33
C VAL A 187 0.70 -21.18 3.49
N PRO A 188 1.44 -21.67 4.52
CA PRO A 188 0.79 -22.30 5.67
C PRO A 188 -0.12 -21.32 6.44
N MET A 189 0.22 -20.03 6.50
CA MET A 189 -0.65 -19.02 7.12
C MET A 189 -1.96 -18.86 6.36
N ALA A 190 -1.95 -18.97 5.03
CA ALA A 190 -3.14 -18.88 4.19
C ALA A 190 -4.15 -20.01 4.47
N TRP A 191 -3.71 -21.18 4.92
CA TRP A 191 -4.61 -22.29 5.30
C TRP A 191 -5.56 -21.95 6.43
N LEU A 192 -5.23 -20.99 7.28
CA LEU A 192 -6.10 -20.51 8.35
C LEU A 192 -7.34 -19.78 7.81
N PHE A 193 -7.30 -19.31 6.56
CA PHE A 193 -8.42 -18.68 5.85
C PHE A 193 -9.31 -19.68 5.12
N ARG A 194 -9.02 -20.99 5.23
CA ARG A 194 -9.85 -22.02 4.61
C ARG A 194 -11.20 -22.06 5.32
N ASP A 195 -12.26 -21.72 4.58
CA ASP A 195 -13.63 -21.85 5.04
C ASP A 195 -13.93 -23.34 5.26
N ARG A 196 -14.05 -23.75 6.50
CA ARG A 196 -14.78 -24.97 6.82
C ARG A 196 -16.26 -24.58 6.74
N ARG A 197 -16.85 -24.71 5.56
CA ARG A 197 -18.30 -24.66 5.44
C ARG A 197 -18.81 -25.77 6.35
N ASP A 198 -19.46 -25.38 7.43
CA ASP A 198 -20.34 -26.29 8.16
C ASP A 198 -21.53 -26.50 7.23
N PRO A 199 -21.76 -27.73 6.69
CA PRO A 199 -22.88 -27.98 5.78
C PRO A 199 -24.22 -27.75 6.45
N SER A 200 -24.26 -27.65 7.79
CA SER A 200 -25.44 -27.41 8.61
C SER A 200 -25.69 -25.94 8.95
N ALA A 201 -24.73 -25.04 8.66
CA ALA A 201 -24.98 -23.62 8.81
C ALA A 201 -25.89 -23.16 7.68
N ALA A 202 -27.14 -22.96 7.98
CA ALA A 202 -28.10 -22.29 7.10
C ALA A 202 -27.48 -20.96 6.62
N PRO A 203 -27.73 -20.55 5.36
CA PRO A 203 -27.24 -19.25 4.88
C PRO A 203 -27.73 -18.21 5.89
N VAL A 204 -26.77 -17.54 6.55
CA VAL A 204 -27.07 -16.40 7.41
C VAL A 204 -27.77 -15.41 6.50
N SER A 205 -29.09 -15.36 6.59
CA SER A 205 -29.89 -14.33 5.96
C SER A 205 -29.29 -13.01 6.41
N GLU A 206 -29.03 -12.11 5.49
CA GLU A 206 -28.54 -10.76 5.71
C GLU A 206 -29.57 -9.90 6.49
N GLY A 207 -30.06 -10.42 7.62
CA GLY A 207 -31.01 -9.82 8.53
C GLY A 207 -30.33 -9.23 9.76
N GLY A 208 -29.28 -8.50 9.60
CA GLY A 208 -28.59 -7.78 10.68
C GLY A 208 -28.20 -6.39 10.24
N LEU A 209 -29.15 -5.43 10.40
CA LEU A 209 -28.93 -3.97 10.49
C LEU A 209 -27.78 -3.43 9.62
N ALA A 210 -27.93 -3.49 8.29
CA ALA A 210 -27.33 -2.51 7.42
C ALA A 210 -27.76 -1.13 7.98
N PRO A 211 -26.83 -0.16 8.15
CA PRO A 211 -27.27 1.20 8.37
C PRO A 211 -28.27 1.51 7.26
N ARG A 212 -29.46 1.95 7.66
CA ARG A 212 -30.55 2.28 6.75
C ARG A 212 -30.01 3.24 5.70
N ALA A 213 -29.59 2.71 4.55
CA ALA A 213 -29.10 3.49 3.43
C ALA A 213 -30.20 4.51 3.10
N ALA A 214 -29.80 5.76 2.98
CA ALA A 214 -30.75 6.79 2.57
C ALA A 214 -31.39 6.37 1.23
N PRO A 215 -32.69 6.57 1.03
CA PRO A 215 -33.44 6.02 -0.09
C PRO A 215 -32.87 6.31 -1.48
N VAL A 216 -32.03 7.33 -1.61
CA VAL A 216 -31.42 7.81 -2.86
C VAL A 216 -30.23 6.94 -3.32
N GLU A 217 -29.47 6.32 -2.39
CA GLU A 217 -28.33 5.45 -2.77
C GLU A 217 -28.76 4.13 -3.40
N ALA A 218 -29.99 3.68 -3.14
CA ALA A 218 -30.48 2.38 -3.59
C ALA A 218 -30.80 2.29 -5.09
N SER A 219 -30.93 3.41 -5.81
CA SER A 219 -31.42 3.47 -7.19
C SER A 219 -30.37 3.62 -8.29
N MET A 220 -29.11 4.01 -7.95
CA MET A 220 -28.07 4.27 -8.96
C MET A 220 -27.27 3.02 -9.33
N SER A 221 -27.02 2.81 -10.63
CA SER A 221 -26.10 1.78 -11.10
C SER A 221 -24.63 2.22 -10.93
N LEU A 222 -23.71 1.23 -10.88
CA LEU A 222 -22.26 1.51 -10.81
C LEU A 222 -21.80 2.40 -11.97
N ARG A 223 -22.31 2.15 -13.18
CA ARG A 223 -21.93 2.92 -14.38
C ARG A 223 -22.32 4.39 -14.27
N GLU A 224 -23.51 4.66 -13.74
CA GLU A 224 -23.97 6.03 -13.51
C GLU A 224 -23.13 6.73 -12.45
N GLN A 225 -22.85 6.05 -11.33
CA GLN A 225 -22.03 6.63 -10.26
C GLN A 225 -20.61 6.90 -10.71
N LEU A 226 -20.01 6.00 -11.50
CA LEU A 226 -18.71 6.23 -12.14
C LEU A 226 -18.74 7.43 -13.08
N GLY A 227 -19.80 7.56 -13.90
CA GLY A 227 -19.97 8.71 -14.80
C GLY A 227 -20.08 10.05 -14.07
N ILE A 228 -20.68 10.06 -12.87
CA ILE A 228 -20.73 11.25 -11.99
C ILE A 228 -19.37 11.51 -11.37
N ALA A 229 -18.74 10.48 -10.81
CA ALA A 229 -17.46 10.61 -10.10
C ALA A 229 -16.35 11.12 -11.04
N LEU A 230 -16.21 10.57 -12.22
CA LEU A 230 -15.20 10.97 -13.20
C LEU A 230 -15.41 12.40 -13.77
N ARG A 231 -16.54 13.03 -13.48
CA ARG A 231 -16.85 14.43 -13.84
C ARG A 231 -16.92 15.34 -12.63
N ASP A 232 -16.79 14.81 -11.41
CA ASP A 232 -16.82 15.62 -10.20
C ASP A 232 -15.47 16.27 -9.93
N PRO A 233 -15.37 17.61 -9.89
CA PRO A 233 -14.09 18.30 -9.67
C PRO A 233 -13.41 17.90 -8.35
N SER A 234 -14.17 17.65 -7.28
CA SER A 234 -13.61 17.24 -5.99
C SER A 234 -12.94 15.88 -6.06
N TYR A 235 -13.54 14.93 -6.81
CA TYR A 235 -12.97 13.62 -7.02
C TYR A 235 -11.73 13.67 -7.92
N LEU A 236 -11.74 14.50 -8.97
CA LEU A 236 -10.57 14.70 -9.84
C LEU A 236 -9.40 15.34 -9.06
N CYS A 237 -9.67 16.36 -8.24
CA CYS A 237 -8.69 16.97 -7.35
C CYS A 237 -8.10 15.93 -6.37
N LEU A 238 -8.95 15.09 -5.78
CA LEU A 238 -8.50 14.03 -4.87
C LEU A 238 -7.58 13.02 -5.57
N ASN A 239 -7.94 12.62 -6.80
CA ASN A 239 -7.11 11.72 -7.60
C ASN A 239 -5.76 12.34 -7.98
N ALA A 240 -5.74 13.63 -8.35
CA ALA A 240 -4.51 14.36 -8.64
C ALA A 240 -3.58 14.45 -7.41
N GLY A 241 -4.15 14.73 -6.23
CA GLY A 241 -3.40 14.71 -4.98
C GLY A 241 -2.84 13.32 -4.66
N PHE A 242 -3.64 12.28 -4.84
CA PHE A 242 -3.23 10.91 -4.52
C PHE A 242 -2.23 10.33 -5.53
N PHE A 243 -2.25 10.77 -6.78
CA PHE A 243 -1.21 10.53 -7.77
C PHE A 243 0.17 10.99 -7.25
N THR A 244 0.24 12.20 -6.68
CA THR A 244 1.47 12.74 -6.10
C THR A 244 1.99 11.87 -4.95
N CYS A 245 1.10 11.33 -4.12
CA CYS A 245 1.49 10.41 -3.06
C CYS A 245 2.19 9.18 -3.64
N GLY A 246 1.65 8.61 -4.72
CA GLY A 246 2.26 7.47 -5.41
C GLY A 246 3.64 7.79 -5.96
N PHE A 247 3.78 8.93 -6.63
CA PHE A 247 5.05 9.40 -7.17
C PHE A 247 6.12 9.49 -6.08
N HIS A 248 5.82 10.20 -5.01
CA HIS A 248 6.72 10.40 -3.87
C HIS A 248 7.16 9.07 -3.24
N ILE A 249 6.20 8.20 -2.90
CA ILE A 249 6.50 6.92 -2.23
C ILE A 249 7.37 6.02 -3.10
N ALA A 250 7.02 5.88 -4.38
CA ALA A 250 7.73 4.98 -5.27
C ALA A 250 9.13 5.51 -5.62
N PHE A 251 9.28 6.81 -5.80
CA PHE A 251 10.59 7.45 -5.97
C PHE A 251 11.49 7.17 -4.77
N LEU A 252 11.01 7.45 -3.57
CA LEU A 252 11.80 7.25 -2.34
C LEU A 252 12.14 5.78 -2.10
N VAL A 253 11.17 4.88 -2.17
CA VAL A 253 11.42 3.45 -1.92
C VAL A 253 12.42 2.88 -2.92
N THR A 254 12.42 3.35 -4.17
CA THR A 254 13.26 2.81 -5.24
C THR A 254 14.65 3.46 -5.25
N HIS A 255 14.72 4.78 -5.12
CA HIS A 255 15.93 5.55 -5.44
C HIS A 255 16.61 6.21 -4.25
N TRP A 256 15.92 6.38 -3.12
CA TRP A 256 16.57 7.00 -1.95
C TRP A 256 17.79 6.24 -1.45
N PRO A 257 17.82 4.88 -1.43
CA PRO A 257 19.05 4.15 -1.12
C PRO A 257 20.22 4.53 -2.03
N GLY A 258 19.97 4.66 -3.34
CA GLY A 258 20.99 5.09 -4.31
C GLY A 258 21.43 6.55 -4.11
N ASP A 259 20.50 7.47 -3.83
CA ASP A 259 20.78 8.87 -3.53
C ASP A 259 21.66 9.04 -2.27
N LEU A 260 21.36 8.28 -1.21
CA LEU A 260 22.16 8.28 0.01
C LEU A 260 23.58 7.73 -0.22
N LYS A 261 23.72 6.72 -1.09
CA LYS A 261 25.03 6.20 -1.50
C LYS A 261 25.84 7.25 -2.25
N LEU A 262 25.23 8.02 -3.17
CA LEU A 262 25.89 9.14 -3.85
C LEU A 262 26.36 10.21 -2.87
N CYS A 263 25.67 10.37 -1.74
CA CYS A 263 26.09 11.26 -0.65
C CYS A 263 27.17 10.65 0.26
N GLY A 264 27.71 9.46 -0.05
CA GLY A 264 28.77 8.79 0.71
C GLY A 264 28.28 8.10 1.99
N LEU A 265 26.98 7.91 2.16
CA LEU A 265 26.42 7.25 3.35
C LEU A 265 26.43 5.72 3.20
N ALA A 266 26.63 5.03 4.33
CA ALA A 266 26.62 3.58 4.35
C ALA A 266 25.24 3.00 3.98
N PRO A 267 25.17 1.85 3.29
CA PRO A 267 23.91 1.20 2.91
C PRO A 267 22.98 0.89 4.10
N THR A 268 23.55 0.69 5.28
CA THR A 268 22.81 0.51 6.54
C THR A 268 22.00 1.75 6.92
N VAL A 269 22.47 2.97 6.58
CA VAL A 269 21.73 4.21 6.82
C VAL A 269 20.46 4.23 5.98
N ALA A 270 20.53 3.81 4.71
CA ALA A 270 19.36 3.71 3.84
C ALA A 270 18.33 2.69 4.36
N ALA A 271 18.79 1.50 4.75
CA ALA A 271 17.91 0.46 5.29
C ALA A 271 17.23 0.89 6.60
N ASN A 272 17.98 1.49 7.52
CA ASN A 272 17.45 2.01 8.79
C ASN A 272 16.49 3.19 8.56
N SER A 273 16.73 4.02 7.54
CA SER A 273 15.82 5.10 7.18
C SER A 273 14.47 4.56 6.67
N LEU A 274 14.49 3.55 5.80
CA LEU A 274 13.26 2.88 5.35
C LEU A 274 12.54 2.20 6.52
N ALA A 275 13.25 1.63 7.48
CA ALA A 275 12.69 1.08 8.70
C ALA A 275 11.99 2.15 9.55
N LEU A 276 12.66 3.30 9.76
CA LEU A 276 12.08 4.42 10.51
C LEU A 276 10.81 4.94 9.83
N VAL A 277 10.79 5.07 8.49
CA VAL A 277 9.57 5.39 7.76
C VAL A 277 8.45 4.42 8.14
N GLY A 278 8.71 3.12 8.18
CA GLY A 278 7.71 2.10 8.54
C GLY A 278 7.12 2.30 9.95
N VAL A 279 7.97 2.52 10.95
CA VAL A 279 7.53 2.74 12.34
C VAL A 279 6.71 4.02 12.48
N PHE A 280 7.23 5.14 11.99
CA PHE A 280 6.56 6.43 12.10
C PHE A 280 5.28 6.51 11.26
N ASN A 281 5.15 5.70 10.20
CA ASN A 281 3.92 5.55 9.43
C ASN A 281 2.76 5.00 10.28
N VAL A 282 3.02 4.11 11.22
CA VAL A 282 1.98 3.63 12.15
C VAL A 282 1.43 4.79 12.97
N ALA A 283 2.32 5.56 13.59
CA ALA A 283 1.92 6.71 14.40
C ALA A 283 1.18 7.78 13.57
N GLY A 284 1.69 8.08 12.37
CA GLY A 284 1.09 9.05 11.47
C GLY A 284 -0.32 8.64 11.00
N SER A 285 -0.48 7.41 10.56
CA SER A 285 -1.77 6.90 10.08
C SER A 285 -2.83 6.86 11.17
N LEU A 286 -2.45 6.44 12.40
CA LEU A 286 -3.35 6.45 13.56
C LEU A 286 -3.71 7.88 13.98
N GLY A 287 -2.71 8.77 14.04
CA GLY A 287 -2.92 10.18 14.40
C GLY A 287 -3.85 10.90 13.43
N ILE A 288 -3.63 10.75 12.12
CA ILE A 288 -4.48 11.36 11.10
C ILE A 288 -5.87 10.70 11.05
N GLY A 289 -5.97 9.40 11.26
CA GLY A 289 -7.28 8.73 11.40
C GLY A 289 -8.11 9.33 12.54
N TRP A 290 -7.49 9.60 13.69
CA TRP A 290 -8.14 10.26 14.83
C TRP A 290 -8.48 11.74 14.55
N LEU A 291 -7.56 12.48 13.93
CA LEU A 291 -7.78 13.89 13.55
C LEU A 291 -8.89 14.01 12.49
N GLY A 292 -9.06 13.04 11.60
CA GLY A 292 -10.12 13.00 10.58
C GLY A 292 -11.54 12.98 11.14
N GLY A 293 -11.71 12.56 12.42
CA GLY A 293 -12.96 12.68 13.16
C GLY A 293 -13.25 14.08 13.70
N ARG A 294 -12.23 14.97 13.76
CA ARG A 294 -12.32 16.31 14.37
C ARG A 294 -12.17 17.44 13.36
N TYR A 295 -11.37 17.26 12.32
CA TYR A 295 -11.04 18.27 11.32
C TYR A 295 -11.52 17.84 9.93
N ARG A 296 -11.70 18.82 9.04
CA ARG A 296 -12.02 18.55 7.64
C ARG A 296 -10.87 17.82 6.97
N MET A 297 -11.17 16.68 6.35
CA MET A 297 -10.18 15.78 5.76
C MET A 297 -9.35 16.44 4.65
N LYS A 298 -9.92 17.36 3.89
CA LYS A 298 -9.23 18.13 2.86
C LYS A 298 -8.08 18.98 3.42
N TYR A 299 -8.25 19.59 4.59
CA TYR A 299 -7.19 20.37 5.23
C TYR A 299 -6.10 19.47 5.80
N LEU A 300 -6.46 18.28 6.29
CA LEU A 300 -5.48 17.27 6.70
C LEU A 300 -4.64 16.80 5.50
N LEU A 301 -5.27 16.56 4.33
CA LEU A 301 -4.55 16.22 3.11
C LEU A 301 -3.62 17.36 2.66
N ALA A 302 -4.13 18.60 2.60
CA ALA A 302 -3.32 19.76 2.23
C ALA A 302 -2.11 19.92 3.16
N PHE A 303 -2.31 19.80 4.48
CA PHE A 303 -1.24 19.85 5.48
C PHE A 303 -0.21 18.73 5.27
N LEU A 304 -0.65 17.49 5.06
CA LEU A 304 0.26 16.34 4.84
C LEU A 304 1.13 16.53 3.58
N TYR A 305 0.54 17.02 2.48
CA TYR A 305 1.30 17.28 1.27
C TYR A 305 2.26 18.47 1.43
N ALA A 306 1.82 19.56 2.06
CA ALA A 306 2.67 20.71 2.35
C ALA A 306 3.83 20.36 3.28
N SER A 307 3.57 19.59 4.36
CA SER A 307 4.60 19.12 5.28
C SER A 307 5.63 18.22 4.59
N ARG A 308 5.17 17.36 3.66
CA ARG A 308 6.05 16.51 2.84
C ARG A 308 6.99 17.35 1.97
N ALA A 309 6.47 18.37 1.28
CA ALA A 309 7.29 19.30 0.51
C ALA A 309 8.33 20.00 1.40
N ALA A 310 7.93 20.48 2.58
CA ALA A 310 8.85 21.11 3.53
C ALA A 310 9.95 20.17 4.00
N VAL A 311 9.62 18.91 4.31
CA VAL A 311 10.60 17.90 4.73
C VAL A 311 11.60 17.60 3.60
N VAL A 312 11.13 17.50 2.34
CA VAL A 312 12.03 17.30 1.19
C VAL A 312 12.92 18.51 0.96
N VAL A 313 12.42 19.73 1.09
CA VAL A 313 13.25 20.95 1.03
C VAL A 313 14.32 20.92 2.15
N CYS A 314 13.95 20.60 3.37
CA CYS A 314 14.90 20.44 4.46
C CYS A 314 15.95 19.37 4.13
N TYR A 315 15.54 18.21 3.58
CA TYR A 315 16.45 17.15 3.15
C TYR A 315 17.49 17.69 2.14
N LEU A 316 17.08 18.48 1.16
CA LEU A 316 18.00 19.03 0.15
C LEU A 316 18.98 20.05 0.73
N LEU A 317 18.55 20.86 1.69
CA LEU A 317 19.37 21.94 2.26
C LEU A 317 20.28 21.48 3.41
N MET A 318 19.93 20.40 4.13
CA MET A 318 20.70 19.92 5.28
C MET A 318 21.94 19.13 4.87
N PRO A 319 23.03 19.15 5.66
CA PRO A 319 24.15 18.24 5.50
C PRO A 319 23.70 16.77 5.51
N LYS A 320 24.25 15.97 4.60
CA LYS A 320 23.90 14.55 4.46
C LYS A 320 24.64 13.72 5.53
N THR A 321 24.19 13.82 6.79
CA THR A 321 24.65 12.98 7.90
C THR A 321 23.60 11.90 8.20
N ALA A 322 24.01 10.79 8.80
CA ALA A 322 23.09 9.72 9.18
C ALA A 322 21.97 10.23 10.10
N LEU A 323 22.29 11.11 11.05
CA LEU A 323 21.30 11.69 11.98
C LEU A 323 20.24 12.51 11.24
N ASN A 324 20.66 13.41 10.35
CA ASN A 324 19.75 14.25 9.57
C ASN A 324 18.84 13.40 8.67
N VAL A 325 19.40 12.37 8.05
CA VAL A 325 18.63 11.43 7.22
C VAL A 325 17.61 10.65 8.07
N TYR A 326 17.94 10.24 9.29
CA TYR A 326 16.98 9.57 10.19
C TYR A 326 15.87 10.51 10.65
N ILE A 327 16.17 11.79 10.92
CA ILE A 327 15.15 12.80 11.25
C ILE A 327 14.20 12.99 10.05
N VAL A 328 14.73 13.10 8.85
CA VAL A 328 13.95 13.19 7.61
C VAL A 328 13.10 11.93 7.42
N ALA A 329 13.67 10.74 7.62
CA ALA A 329 12.95 9.47 7.51
C ALA A 329 11.77 9.39 8.48
N ALA A 330 11.98 9.75 9.74
CA ALA A 330 10.93 9.79 10.76
C ALA A 330 9.83 10.78 10.38
N SER A 331 10.19 11.98 9.93
CA SER A 331 9.26 13.03 9.51
C SER A 331 8.44 12.61 8.28
N LEU A 332 9.07 12.01 7.27
CA LEU A 332 8.38 11.44 6.11
C LEU A 332 7.48 10.29 6.52
N GLY A 333 7.93 9.44 7.45
CA GLY A 333 7.15 8.32 7.98
C GLY A 333 5.79 8.78 8.53
N VAL A 334 5.75 9.84 9.31
CA VAL A 334 4.49 10.39 9.86
C VAL A 334 3.48 10.75 8.75
N SER A 335 3.94 11.23 7.59
CA SER A 335 3.08 11.58 6.47
C SER A 335 2.91 10.46 5.42
N TRP A 336 3.61 9.33 5.55
CA TRP A 336 3.80 8.31 4.51
C TRP A 336 2.50 7.80 3.89
N LEU A 337 1.73 7.01 4.64
CA LEU A 337 0.40 6.54 4.25
C LEU A 337 -0.73 7.23 5.04
N ALA A 338 -0.40 8.26 5.79
CA ALA A 338 -1.38 9.05 6.55
C ALA A 338 -2.41 9.75 5.65
N THR A 339 -2.13 9.87 4.35
CA THR A 339 -3.07 10.38 3.34
C THR A 339 -4.20 9.38 3.01
N VAL A 340 -4.03 8.09 3.28
CA VAL A 340 -5.00 7.04 2.91
C VAL A 340 -6.34 7.17 3.64
N PRO A 341 -6.39 7.29 4.99
CA PRO A 341 -7.66 7.40 5.71
C PRO A 341 -8.52 8.61 5.27
N PRO A 342 -7.98 9.85 5.19
CA PRO A 342 -8.78 10.99 4.75
C PRO A 342 -9.19 10.89 3.27
N THR A 343 -8.37 10.29 2.40
CA THR A 343 -8.73 10.07 0.99
C THR A 343 -9.94 9.13 0.89
N ALA A 344 -9.91 7.97 1.55
CA ALA A 344 -11.04 7.05 1.59
C ALA A 344 -12.29 7.70 2.24
N GLY A 345 -12.09 8.47 3.29
CA GLY A 345 -13.17 9.20 3.96
C GLY A 345 -13.84 10.24 3.07
N ILE A 346 -13.08 10.99 2.25
CA ILE A 346 -13.64 11.95 1.29
C ILE A 346 -14.43 11.23 0.21
N VAL A 347 -13.92 10.13 -0.36
CA VAL A 347 -14.66 9.31 -1.33
C VAL A 347 -16.00 8.85 -0.75
N GLY A 348 -16.00 8.39 0.51
CA GLY A 348 -17.23 7.99 1.22
C GLY A 348 -18.21 9.16 1.42
N LYS A 349 -17.72 10.37 1.74
CA LYS A 349 -18.56 11.57 1.88
C LYS A 349 -19.13 12.07 0.55
N LEU A 350 -18.37 11.91 -0.54
CA LEU A 350 -18.81 12.37 -1.87
C LEU A 350 -19.83 11.41 -2.49
N PHE A 351 -19.65 10.10 -2.36
CA PHE A 351 -20.38 9.13 -3.16
C PHE A 351 -21.11 8.06 -2.33
N GLY A 352 -21.06 8.15 -1.00
CA GLY A 352 -21.64 7.13 -0.12
C GLY A 352 -20.80 5.85 -0.03
N THR A 353 -21.37 4.83 0.61
CA THR A 353 -20.64 3.59 0.95
C THR A 353 -20.85 2.47 -0.07
N ARG A 354 -21.90 2.55 -0.90
CA ARG A 354 -22.32 1.47 -1.80
C ARG A 354 -21.22 1.00 -2.77
N TYR A 355 -20.55 1.93 -3.44
CA TYR A 355 -19.47 1.66 -4.39
C TYR A 355 -18.13 2.25 -3.95
N LEU A 356 -17.96 2.46 -2.64
CA LEU A 356 -16.75 3.04 -2.05
C LEU A 356 -15.49 2.29 -2.48
N THR A 357 -15.52 0.96 -2.44
CA THR A 357 -14.38 0.12 -2.81
C THR A 357 -13.94 0.34 -4.25
N THR A 358 -14.89 0.44 -5.19
CA THR A 358 -14.58 0.69 -6.62
C THR A 358 -14.02 2.08 -6.84
N LEU A 359 -14.66 3.10 -6.27
CA LEU A 359 -14.22 4.50 -6.43
C LEU A 359 -12.88 4.76 -5.75
N PHE A 360 -12.68 4.23 -4.55
CA PHE A 360 -11.39 4.30 -3.90
C PHE A 360 -10.32 3.47 -4.64
N GLY A 361 -10.70 2.35 -5.24
CA GLY A 361 -9.83 1.55 -6.12
C GLY A 361 -9.33 2.34 -7.34
N LEU A 362 -10.18 3.17 -7.95
CA LEU A 362 -9.74 4.09 -9.03
C LEU A 362 -8.78 5.17 -8.50
N THR A 363 -9.01 5.65 -7.30
CA THR A 363 -8.08 6.59 -6.66
C THR A 363 -6.73 5.91 -6.38
N LEU A 364 -6.73 4.64 -5.95
CA LEU A 364 -5.51 3.84 -5.85
C LEU A 364 -4.83 3.62 -7.19
N LEU A 365 -5.57 3.45 -8.28
CA LEU A 365 -4.98 3.36 -9.62
C LEU A 365 -4.25 4.64 -10.01
N SER A 366 -4.82 5.82 -9.72
CA SER A 366 -4.12 7.11 -9.89
C SER A 366 -2.81 7.15 -9.10
N HIS A 367 -2.81 6.69 -7.85
CA HIS A 367 -1.60 6.54 -7.04
C HIS A 367 -0.57 5.63 -7.70
N GLN A 368 -0.98 4.50 -8.28
CA GLN A 368 -0.03 3.58 -8.94
C GLN A 368 0.54 4.15 -10.25
N ILE A 369 -0.22 4.95 -10.99
CA ILE A 369 0.30 5.70 -12.15
C ILE A 369 1.37 6.70 -11.68
N GLY A 370 1.11 7.44 -10.61
CA GLY A 370 2.13 8.27 -9.97
C GLY A 370 3.35 7.48 -9.55
N GLY A 371 3.14 6.32 -8.92
CA GLY A 371 4.21 5.42 -8.50
C GLY A 371 5.06 4.89 -9.66
N PHE A 372 4.42 4.54 -10.77
CA PHE A 372 5.13 4.18 -12.00
C PHE A 372 6.07 5.30 -12.44
N LEU A 373 5.56 6.53 -12.54
CA LEU A 373 6.37 7.66 -12.98
C LEU A 373 7.49 7.99 -11.99
N GLY A 374 7.24 7.95 -10.69
CA GLY A 374 8.26 8.21 -9.66
C GLY A 374 9.41 7.21 -9.71
N ALA A 375 9.11 5.92 -9.82
CA ALA A 375 10.13 4.89 -9.95
C ALA A 375 10.89 4.95 -11.29
N TRP A 376 10.18 5.16 -12.40
CA TRP A 376 10.80 5.19 -13.73
C TRP A 376 11.65 6.45 -13.95
N LEU A 377 11.08 7.62 -13.68
CA LEU A 377 11.77 8.90 -13.91
C LEU A 377 13.00 9.05 -13.02
N GLY A 378 12.99 8.48 -11.81
CA GLY A 378 14.19 8.42 -10.98
C GLY A 378 15.33 7.66 -11.65
N GLY A 379 15.03 6.52 -12.28
CA GLY A 379 16.01 5.75 -13.03
C GLY A 379 16.52 6.46 -14.29
N VAL A 380 15.61 7.12 -15.03
CA VAL A 380 15.96 7.93 -16.22
C VAL A 380 16.86 9.10 -15.82
N ALA A 381 16.53 9.79 -14.72
CA ALA A 381 17.33 10.88 -14.21
C ALA A 381 18.76 10.46 -13.90
N MET A 382 18.89 9.35 -13.19
CA MET A 382 20.20 8.83 -12.82
C MET A 382 21.00 8.36 -14.06
N ALA A 383 20.34 7.71 -15.02
CA ALA A 383 20.98 7.23 -16.25
C ALA A 383 21.47 8.37 -17.15
N GLN A 384 20.68 9.46 -17.26
CA GLN A 384 21.00 10.55 -18.19
C GLN A 384 21.81 11.70 -17.56
N LEU A 385 21.55 12.01 -16.28
CA LEU A 385 22.10 13.18 -15.60
C LEU A 385 23.06 12.83 -14.47
N GLY A 386 23.19 11.54 -14.11
CA GLY A 386 24.01 11.10 -12.97
C GLY A 386 23.52 11.63 -11.61
N SER A 387 22.28 12.12 -11.52
CA SER A 387 21.74 12.79 -10.33
C SER A 387 20.23 12.64 -10.23
N TYR A 388 19.72 12.60 -9.00
CA TYR A 388 18.27 12.60 -8.71
C TYR A 388 17.70 14.01 -8.48
N GLN A 389 18.52 15.05 -8.57
CA GLN A 389 18.19 16.40 -8.10
C GLN A 389 16.92 16.99 -8.73
N TRP A 390 16.73 16.82 -10.04
CA TRP A 390 15.53 17.32 -10.70
C TRP A 390 14.26 16.55 -10.31
N VAL A 391 14.39 15.26 -9.96
CA VAL A 391 13.24 14.45 -9.48
C VAL A 391 12.83 14.92 -8.08
N TRP A 392 13.79 15.28 -7.23
CA TRP A 392 13.50 15.91 -5.94
C TRP A 392 12.76 17.25 -6.11
N TYR A 393 13.17 18.09 -7.07
CA TYR A 393 12.47 19.33 -7.36
C TYR A 393 11.06 19.07 -7.89
N ALA A 394 10.89 18.09 -8.78
CA ALA A 394 9.57 17.68 -9.26
C ALA A 394 8.68 17.17 -8.12
N ASP A 395 9.24 16.41 -7.19
CA ASP A 395 8.51 15.91 -6.00
C ASP A 395 8.03 17.04 -5.10
N ILE A 396 8.86 18.06 -4.86
CA ILE A 396 8.46 19.26 -4.10
C ILE A 396 7.31 20.00 -4.82
N VAL A 397 7.45 20.25 -6.11
CA VAL A 397 6.43 20.94 -6.90
C VAL A 397 5.10 20.15 -6.89
N LEU A 398 5.16 18.84 -7.13
CA LEU A 398 3.99 17.97 -7.09
C LEU A 398 3.34 17.98 -5.71
N ALA A 399 4.12 17.93 -4.63
CA ALA A 399 3.60 17.95 -3.27
C ALA A 399 2.91 19.29 -2.94
N LEU A 400 3.48 20.43 -3.36
CA LEU A 400 2.85 21.74 -3.20
C LEU A 400 1.57 21.88 -4.03
N LEU A 401 1.59 21.40 -5.29
CA LEU A 401 0.39 21.36 -6.14
C LEU A 401 -0.69 20.48 -5.51
N ALA A 402 -0.32 19.31 -4.98
CA ALA A 402 -1.26 18.44 -4.28
C ALA A 402 -1.86 19.11 -3.04
N ALA A 403 -1.07 19.86 -2.27
CA ALA A 403 -1.59 20.63 -1.14
C ALA A 403 -2.64 21.63 -1.59
N VAL A 404 -2.39 22.40 -2.66
CA VAL A 404 -3.31 23.41 -3.20
C VAL A 404 -4.57 22.76 -3.80
N VAL A 405 -4.38 21.70 -4.61
CA VAL A 405 -5.49 21.00 -5.30
C VAL A 405 -6.47 20.33 -4.33
N ASN A 406 -6.04 19.98 -3.11
CA ASN A 406 -6.93 19.42 -2.11
C ASN A 406 -7.81 20.49 -1.40
N LEU A 407 -7.46 21.79 -1.43
CA LEU A 407 -8.21 22.85 -0.74
C LEU A 407 -9.64 23.05 -1.28
N PRO A 408 -9.91 23.07 -2.61
CA PRO A 408 -11.25 23.28 -3.14
C PRO A 408 -12.18 22.07 -3.00
N ILE A 409 -11.71 20.92 -2.54
CA ILE A 409 -12.53 19.70 -2.39
C ILE A 409 -13.74 19.98 -1.50
N ARG A 410 -14.92 19.60 -1.97
CA ARG A 410 -16.16 19.59 -1.19
C ARG A 410 -16.24 18.27 -0.42
N GLU A 411 -16.56 18.32 0.84
CA GLU A 411 -16.78 17.12 1.66
C GLU A 411 -18.30 16.85 1.82
N ALA A 412 -19.03 16.87 0.70
CA ALA A 412 -20.46 16.63 0.67
C ALA A 412 -20.85 15.96 -0.66
N MET A 413 -21.95 15.23 -0.66
CA MET A 413 -22.47 14.60 -1.88
C MET A 413 -22.72 15.62 -3.00
N PRO A 414 -22.41 15.28 -4.26
CA PRO A 414 -22.72 16.12 -5.41
C PRO A 414 -24.25 16.34 -5.52
N VAL A 415 -24.66 17.56 -5.87
CA VAL A 415 -26.08 17.95 -6.00
C VAL A 415 -26.84 17.00 -6.94
N ARG A 416 -26.17 16.50 -8.00
CA ARG A 416 -26.76 15.55 -8.95
C ARG A 416 -27.15 14.19 -8.34
N MET A 417 -26.57 13.83 -7.19
CA MET A 417 -26.93 12.62 -6.44
C MET A 417 -28.08 12.86 -5.47
N VAL A 418 -28.24 14.11 -4.99
CA VAL A 418 -29.24 14.49 -3.98
C VAL A 418 -30.59 14.83 -4.65
N SER A 419 -30.58 15.33 -5.89
CA SER A 419 -31.76 15.85 -6.57
C SER A 419 -32.59 14.81 -7.35
N ARG A 420 -32.29 13.51 -7.29
CA ARG A 420 -33.15 12.50 -7.92
C ARG A 420 -34.32 12.16 -7.00
N PRO A 421 -35.59 12.34 -7.47
CA PRO A 421 -36.75 11.82 -6.77
C PRO A 421 -36.69 10.30 -6.70
N ALA A 422 -37.22 9.74 -5.59
CA ALA A 422 -37.38 8.28 -5.48
C ALA A 422 -38.21 7.76 -6.67
N PRO A 423 -37.87 6.61 -7.26
CA PRO A 423 -38.74 5.99 -8.27
C PRO A 423 -40.09 5.68 -7.61
N ALA A 424 -41.17 6.07 -8.29
CA ALA A 424 -42.55 5.86 -7.87
C ALA A 424 -42.89 4.37 -7.76
#